data_cdf3692d79c88ce1f5208b8440e4b941
#
_entry.id   cdf3692d79c88ce1f5208b8440e4b941
#
_cell.length_a   1.000
_cell.length_b   1.000
_cell.length_c   1.000
_cell.angle_alpha   90.00
_cell.angle_beta   90.00
_cell.angle_gamma   90.00
#
_symmetry.space_group_name_H-M   'P 1'
#
loop_
_entity.id
_entity.type
_entity.pdbx_description
1 polymer ?
#
loop_
_entity_poly.entity_id
_entity_poly.type
_entity_poly.pdbx_seq_one_letter_code
_entity_poly.pdbx_strand_id
1 'polypeptide(L)'
;MRRFWAKGGYGEHGRSCFLMEYGREGRYCMVDCGIMDSDSQPYPDVTSEELSKTDYLFLTHCHKDHSGAFTEFVKRGFCGVLAASQMTIDLSNISYEKQIVLPVDEKKTPWKTKISEITLTYGRTGHCPGGLWFYIEDEKGAVFFSGDYQEDTLAYACDPVRGCRAQFGVVDCAHVNTFARAKELREQIKNRIAAHLSAGKKIIMPLPHYGRGMEILILLKESFPDRRIAVDTVFLKDMEQILK
;
A
#
# COMPACT_ATOMS: atom_id res chain seq x y z
N MET A 1 -2.37 -14.97 24.42
CA MET A 1 -1.44 -14.68 23.28
C MET A 1 -2.31 -14.46 22.05
N ARG A 2 -2.04 -13.42 21.23
CA ARG A 2 -2.77 -13.17 19.99
C ARG A 2 -2.45 -14.24 18.95
N ARG A 3 -3.47 -14.79 18.28
CA ARG A 3 -3.28 -15.63 17.10
C ARG A 3 -3.17 -14.73 15.86
N PHE A 4 -2.24 -15.07 14.98
CA PHE A 4 -1.95 -14.36 13.74
C PHE A 4 -1.64 -15.35 12.62
N TRP A 5 -2.15 -15.08 11.43
CA TRP A 5 -1.96 -15.91 10.24
C TRP A 5 -1.62 -15.04 9.03
N ALA A 6 -0.55 -15.40 8.33
CA ALA A 6 -0.33 -14.94 6.97
C ALA A 6 -1.16 -15.83 6.03
N LYS A 7 -2.20 -15.27 5.45
CA LYS A 7 -3.12 -15.95 4.53
C LYS A 7 -2.67 -15.82 3.07
N GLY A 8 -1.69 -14.98 2.82
CA GLY A 8 -0.98 -14.73 1.57
C GLY A 8 0.08 -13.65 1.78
N GLY A 9 0.98 -13.45 0.81
CA GLY A 9 2.05 -12.46 0.88
C GLY A 9 3.26 -12.84 1.72
N TYR A 10 3.34 -14.07 2.23
CA TYR A 10 4.49 -14.56 2.98
C TYR A 10 5.28 -15.59 2.17
N GLY A 11 6.54 -15.27 1.88
CA GLY A 11 7.38 -16.12 1.02
C GLY A 11 7.00 -16.08 -0.46
N GLU A 12 6.14 -15.16 -0.86
CA GLU A 12 5.67 -14.97 -2.23
C GLU A 12 5.48 -13.48 -2.52
N HIS A 13 5.34 -13.11 -3.79
CA HIS A 13 4.99 -11.76 -4.23
C HIS A 13 3.55 -11.78 -4.74
N GLY A 14 2.67 -11.05 -4.07
CA GLY A 14 1.24 -10.95 -4.40
C GLY A 14 0.35 -11.46 -3.27
N ARG A 15 -0.96 -11.31 -3.45
CA ARG A 15 -2.07 -11.71 -2.55
C ARG A 15 -1.82 -11.44 -1.06
N SER A 16 -1.23 -10.29 -0.73
CA SER A 16 -0.98 -9.87 0.65
C SER A 16 -2.27 -9.93 1.47
N CYS A 17 -2.25 -10.70 2.57
CA CYS A 17 -3.41 -10.86 3.43
C CYS A 17 -3.00 -11.41 4.79
N PHE A 18 -3.28 -10.65 5.82
CA PHE A 18 -2.88 -10.98 7.20
C PHE A 18 -4.09 -10.94 8.11
N LEU A 19 -4.43 -12.11 8.68
CA LEU A 19 -5.55 -12.26 9.60
C LEU A 19 -5.04 -12.33 11.04
N MET A 20 -5.68 -11.61 11.96
CA MET A 20 -5.34 -11.67 13.37
C MET A 20 -6.57 -11.61 14.28
N GLU A 21 -6.51 -12.28 15.41
CA GLU A 21 -7.47 -12.09 16.49
C GLU A 21 -7.22 -10.74 17.17
N TYR A 22 -8.33 -10.09 17.55
CA TYR A 22 -8.29 -8.91 18.39
C TYR A 22 -9.39 -8.98 19.47
N GLY A 23 -9.23 -8.20 20.54
CA GLY A 23 -10.22 -8.14 21.61
C GLY A 23 -10.65 -9.52 22.10
N ARG A 24 -11.94 -9.86 21.97
CA ARG A 24 -12.50 -11.13 22.43
C ARG A 24 -12.12 -12.29 21.50
N GLU A 25 -12.10 -13.49 22.05
CA GLU A 25 -11.80 -14.71 21.30
C GLU A 25 -12.80 -14.93 20.14
N GLY A 26 -12.27 -15.38 19.01
CA GLY A 26 -13.04 -15.70 17.81
C GLY A 26 -13.49 -14.51 16.97
N ARG A 27 -12.99 -13.29 17.25
CA ARG A 27 -13.17 -12.11 16.40
C ARG A 27 -11.86 -11.78 15.69
N TYR A 28 -11.96 -11.34 14.44
CA TYR A 28 -10.82 -11.09 13.60
C TYR A 28 -10.79 -9.66 13.07
N CYS A 29 -9.58 -9.16 12.88
CA CYS A 29 -9.32 -8.10 11.94
C CYS A 29 -8.28 -8.57 10.92
N MET A 30 -8.31 -7.97 9.75
CA MET A 30 -7.50 -8.33 8.61
C MET A 30 -6.78 -7.11 8.07
N VAL A 31 -5.56 -7.28 7.60
CA VAL A 31 -4.82 -6.26 6.86
C VAL A 31 -4.53 -6.79 5.47
N ASP A 32 -4.98 -6.03 4.48
CA ASP A 32 -4.95 -6.32 3.06
C ASP A 32 -5.74 -7.58 2.62
N CYS A 33 -6.09 -7.59 1.35
CA CYS A 33 -6.77 -8.67 0.65
C CYS A 33 -6.36 -8.66 -0.82
N GLY A 34 -5.11 -9.00 -1.09
CA GLY A 34 -4.53 -8.94 -2.42
C GLY A 34 -4.90 -10.11 -3.31
N ILE A 35 -4.50 -10.01 -4.58
CA ILE A 35 -4.53 -11.12 -5.55
C ILE A 35 -3.15 -11.35 -6.14
N MET A 36 -2.93 -12.57 -6.63
CA MET A 36 -1.75 -12.97 -7.41
C MET A 36 -2.22 -13.47 -8.78
N ASP A 37 -2.27 -12.57 -9.77
CA ASP A 37 -2.82 -12.87 -11.11
C ASP A 37 -2.10 -14.01 -11.84
N SER A 38 -0.84 -14.29 -11.49
CA SER A 38 -0.02 -15.34 -12.13
C SER A 38 -0.18 -16.73 -11.55
N ASP A 39 -0.97 -16.90 -10.48
CA ASP A 39 -1.17 -18.18 -9.80
C ASP A 39 -2.52 -18.81 -10.18
N SER A 40 -2.58 -20.15 -10.16
CA SER A 40 -3.82 -20.91 -10.32
C SER A 40 -4.81 -20.68 -9.17
N GLN A 41 -4.32 -20.26 -8.01
CA GLN A 41 -5.09 -19.83 -6.84
C GLN A 41 -4.79 -18.37 -6.54
N PRO A 42 -5.42 -17.42 -7.25
CA PRO A 42 -5.05 -16.01 -7.14
C PRO A 42 -5.41 -15.37 -5.79
N TYR A 43 -6.32 -15.96 -5.03
CA TYR A 43 -6.83 -15.40 -3.78
C TYR A 43 -6.07 -15.90 -2.54
N PRO A 44 -6.04 -15.11 -1.46
CA PRO A 44 -5.53 -15.56 -0.17
C PRO A 44 -6.32 -16.76 0.39
N ASP A 45 -5.65 -17.60 1.16
CA ASP A 45 -6.23 -18.79 1.81
C ASP A 45 -7.06 -18.39 3.04
N VAL A 46 -8.18 -17.72 2.79
CA VAL A 46 -9.15 -17.29 3.82
C VAL A 46 -10.45 -18.04 3.61
N THR A 47 -10.98 -18.67 4.65
CA THR A 47 -12.27 -19.38 4.60
C THR A 47 -13.46 -18.42 4.70
N SER A 48 -14.63 -18.84 4.22
CA SER A 48 -15.87 -18.05 4.39
C SER A 48 -16.24 -17.87 5.87
N GLU A 49 -15.91 -18.82 6.74
CA GLU A 49 -16.09 -18.70 8.18
C GLU A 49 -15.21 -17.59 8.77
N GLU A 50 -13.92 -17.54 8.38
CA GLU A 50 -13.01 -16.47 8.83
C GLU A 50 -13.48 -15.11 8.32
N LEU A 51 -13.93 -15.01 7.06
CA LEU A 51 -14.48 -13.78 6.50
C LEU A 51 -15.72 -13.30 7.27
N SER A 52 -16.64 -14.21 7.61
CA SER A 52 -17.87 -13.85 8.36
C SER A 52 -17.59 -13.40 9.80
N LYS A 53 -16.46 -13.81 10.38
CA LYS A 53 -15.99 -13.41 11.72
C LYS A 53 -15.03 -12.21 11.69
N THR A 54 -14.69 -11.68 10.52
CA THR A 54 -13.80 -10.53 10.35
C THR A 54 -14.62 -9.24 10.50
N ASP A 55 -14.36 -8.49 11.57
CA ASP A 55 -15.06 -7.23 11.85
C ASP A 55 -14.46 -6.06 11.07
N TYR A 56 -13.14 -6.05 10.88
CA TYR A 56 -12.42 -4.97 10.24
C TYR A 56 -11.44 -5.49 9.21
N LEU A 57 -11.46 -4.87 8.05
CA LEU A 57 -10.44 -5.04 7.02
C LEU A 57 -9.77 -3.69 6.79
N PHE A 58 -8.48 -3.60 7.08
CA PHE A 58 -7.64 -2.44 6.86
C PHE A 58 -6.91 -2.60 5.53
N LEU A 59 -7.07 -1.67 4.59
CA LEU A 59 -6.28 -1.66 3.35
C LEU A 59 -5.14 -0.67 3.45
N THR A 60 -3.93 -1.17 3.24
CA THR A 60 -2.74 -0.34 3.23
C THR A 60 -2.69 0.57 2.02
N HIS A 61 -3.00 0.06 0.83
CA HIS A 61 -3.00 0.83 -0.41
C HIS A 61 -3.76 0.14 -1.57
N CYS A 62 -3.84 0.82 -2.71
CA CYS A 62 -4.72 0.47 -3.82
C CYS A 62 -4.19 -0.61 -4.77
N HIS A 63 -2.92 -1.04 -4.69
CA HIS A 63 -2.38 -2.03 -5.61
C HIS A 63 -3.12 -3.37 -5.51
N LYS A 64 -3.25 -4.07 -6.64
CA LYS A 64 -4.04 -5.30 -6.73
C LYS A 64 -3.57 -6.41 -5.78
N ASP A 65 -2.28 -6.51 -5.56
CA ASP A 65 -1.67 -7.47 -4.64
C ASP A 65 -1.93 -7.16 -3.16
N HIS A 66 -2.61 -6.03 -2.86
CA HIS A 66 -3.06 -5.63 -1.53
C HIS A 66 -4.59 -5.45 -1.42
N SER A 67 -5.29 -5.09 -2.49
CA SER A 67 -6.73 -4.77 -2.48
C SER A 67 -7.60 -5.64 -3.40
N GLY A 68 -6.99 -6.39 -4.32
CA GLY A 68 -7.69 -6.98 -5.46
C GLY A 68 -8.73 -8.06 -5.13
N ALA A 69 -8.65 -8.72 -3.98
CA ALA A 69 -9.60 -9.74 -3.56
C ALA A 69 -10.84 -9.18 -2.83
N PHE A 70 -10.93 -7.87 -2.61
CA PHE A 70 -12.00 -7.29 -1.79
C PHE A 70 -13.40 -7.70 -2.27
N THR A 71 -13.69 -7.55 -3.56
CA THR A 71 -14.99 -7.92 -4.13
C THR A 71 -15.31 -9.41 -3.94
N GLU A 72 -14.30 -10.27 -4.09
CA GLU A 72 -14.45 -11.70 -3.86
C GLU A 72 -14.69 -12.03 -2.39
N PHE A 73 -14.03 -11.32 -1.47
CA PHE A 73 -14.23 -11.50 -0.03
C PHE A 73 -15.66 -11.13 0.39
N VAL A 74 -16.21 -10.05 -0.16
CA VAL A 74 -17.62 -9.68 0.06
C VAL A 74 -18.56 -10.78 -0.44
N LYS A 75 -18.35 -11.32 -1.65
CA LYS A 75 -19.13 -12.45 -2.19
C LYS A 75 -19.04 -13.70 -1.32
N ARG A 76 -17.89 -13.94 -0.69
CA ARG A 76 -17.63 -15.11 0.16
C ARG A 76 -18.06 -14.92 1.62
N GLY A 77 -18.67 -13.77 1.97
CA GLY A 77 -19.30 -13.55 3.26
C GLY A 77 -18.64 -12.52 4.17
N PHE A 78 -17.65 -11.75 3.69
CA PHE A 78 -17.18 -10.59 4.45
C PHE A 78 -18.30 -9.56 4.56
N CYS A 79 -18.65 -9.20 5.79
CA CYS A 79 -19.69 -8.22 6.10
C CYS A 79 -19.25 -7.19 7.16
N GLY A 80 -17.96 -7.17 7.48
CA GLY A 80 -17.33 -6.24 8.41
C GLY A 80 -17.16 -4.82 7.85
N VAL A 81 -16.31 -4.04 8.47
CA VAL A 81 -16.04 -2.65 8.11
C VAL A 81 -14.71 -2.57 7.36
N LEU A 82 -14.71 -1.93 6.20
CA LEU A 82 -13.51 -1.56 5.47
C LEU A 82 -12.94 -0.26 6.06
N ALA A 83 -11.64 -0.23 6.36
CA ALA A 83 -10.95 0.97 6.81
C ALA A 83 -9.74 1.25 5.91
N ALA A 84 -9.73 2.40 5.25
CA ALA A 84 -8.65 2.83 4.36
C ALA A 84 -8.66 4.35 4.18
N SER A 85 -7.65 4.92 3.53
CA SER A 85 -7.71 6.30 3.04
C SER A 85 -8.74 6.43 1.92
N GLN A 86 -9.33 7.61 1.74
CA GLN A 86 -10.25 7.86 0.61
C GLN A 86 -9.58 7.54 -0.73
N MET A 87 -8.34 7.98 -0.91
CA MET A 87 -7.59 7.73 -2.15
C MET A 87 -7.40 6.23 -2.43
N THR A 88 -7.13 5.42 -1.41
CA THR A 88 -7.04 3.96 -1.56
C THR A 88 -8.36 3.38 -2.04
N ILE A 89 -9.49 3.79 -1.45
CA ILE A 89 -10.83 3.34 -1.84
C ILE A 89 -11.13 3.70 -3.30
N ASP A 90 -10.89 4.96 -3.67
CA ASP A 90 -11.17 5.47 -5.02
C ASP A 90 -10.33 4.76 -6.10
N LEU A 91 -9.02 4.64 -5.86
CA LEU A 91 -8.10 4.02 -6.82
C LEU A 91 -8.28 2.49 -6.92
N SER A 92 -8.78 1.84 -5.87
CA SER A 92 -9.15 0.42 -5.91
C SER A 92 -10.53 0.18 -6.53
N ASN A 93 -11.27 1.24 -6.89
CA ASN A 93 -12.65 1.17 -7.41
C ASN A 93 -13.58 0.38 -6.46
N ILE A 94 -13.38 0.50 -5.15
CA ILE A 94 -14.21 -0.19 -4.16
C ILE A 94 -15.46 0.64 -3.90
N SER A 95 -16.63 0.00 -4.09
CA SER A 95 -17.93 0.53 -3.67
C SER A 95 -18.49 -0.37 -2.57
N TYR A 96 -18.48 0.11 -1.33
CA TYR A 96 -18.90 -0.65 -0.15
C TYR A 96 -19.48 0.28 0.91
N GLU A 97 -20.65 -0.05 1.45
CA GLU A 97 -21.38 0.87 2.34
C GLU A 97 -20.76 0.96 3.75
N LYS A 98 -20.25 -0.17 4.27
CA LYS A 98 -19.67 -0.21 5.62
C LYS A 98 -18.19 0.15 5.59
N GLN A 99 -17.89 1.43 5.53
CA GLN A 99 -16.50 1.89 5.47
C GLN A 99 -16.20 2.99 6.50
N ILE A 100 -14.96 3.01 6.95
CA ILE A 100 -14.34 4.08 7.71
C ILE A 100 -13.26 4.69 6.82
N VAL A 101 -13.47 5.92 6.39
CA VAL A 101 -12.45 6.69 5.71
C VAL A 101 -11.48 7.23 6.74
N LEU A 102 -10.23 6.79 6.68
CA LEU A 102 -9.16 7.26 7.54
C LEU A 102 -8.69 8.63 7.03
N PRO A 103 -8.85 9.72 7.82
CA PRO A 103 -8.44 11.04 7.39
C PRO A 103 -6.91 11.11 7.25
N VAL A 104 -6.47 11.77 6.19
CA VAL A 104 -5.06 12.06 5.92
C VAL A 104 -4.91 13.57 5.82
N ASP A 105 -4.61 14.22 6.95
CA ASP A 105 -4.40 15.66 7.05
C ASP A 105 -2.90 15.96 7.19
N GLU A 106 -2.37 16.89 6.40
CA GLU A 106 -0.94 17.21 6.38
C GLU A 106 -0.40 17.81 7.70
N LYS A 107 -1.28 18.27 8.56
CA LYS A 107 -0.89 19.05 9.76
C LYS A 107 -0.51 18.24 10.99
N LYS A 108 -0.93 16.97 11.08
CA LYS A 108 -0.68 16.11 12.25
C LYS A 108 -0.41 14.68 11.83
N THR A 109 0.82 14.26 11.88
CA THR A 109 1.24 12.90 11.58
C THR A 109 2.14 12.34 12.68
N PRO A 110 2.10 11.05 13.01
CA PRO A 110 1.09 10.08 12.59
C PRO A 110 -0.29 10.35 13.24
N TRP A 111 -1.34 9.82 12.61
CA TRP A 111 -2.70 9.94 13.16
C TRP A 111 -3.00 8.81 14.13
N LYS A 112 -3.88 9.09 15.09
CA LYS A 112 -4.36 8.08 16.05
C LYS A 112 -5.87 8.17 16.17
N THR A 113 -6.55 7.03 16.03
CA THR A 113 -8.00 6.93 16.19
C THR A 113 -8.36 5.68 16.95
N LYS A 114 -9.55 5.67 17.55
CA LYS A 114 -10.10 4.50 18.23
C LYS A 114 -11.27 3.95 17.41
N ILE A 115 -11.20 2.65 17.09
CA ILE A 115 -12.24 1.92 16.37
C ILE A 115 -12.65 0.76 17.28
N SER A 116 -13.77 0.90 18.01
CA SER A 116 -14.20 -0.07 19.01
C SER A 116 -13.09 -0.37 20.04
N GLU A 117 -12.61 -1.61 20.13
CA GLU A 117 -11.57 -2.06 21.06
C GLU A 117 -10.14 -1.83 20.52
N ILE A 118 -10.02 -1.43 19.24
CA ILE A 118 -8.73 -1.19 18.56
C ILE A 118 -8.34 0.28 18.70
N THR A 119 -7.11 0.54 19.07
CA THR A 119 -6.44 1.82 18.87
C THR A 119 -5.58 1.70 17.62
N LEU A 120 -5.92 2.44 16.58
CA LEU A 120 -5.21 2.49 15.32
C LEU A 120 -4.32 3.73 15.27
N THR A 121 -3.01 3.54 15.13
CA THR A 121 -2.09 4.59 14.73
C THR A 121 -1.64 4.32 13.30
N TYR A 122 -1.60 5.34 12.46
CA TYR A 122 -1.28 5.18 11.04
C TYR A 122 -0.58 6.42 10.50
N GLY A 123 0.11 6.24 9.39
CA GLY A 123 0.78 7.30 8.65
C GLY A 123 1.02 6.91 7.20
N ARG A 124 1.48 7.85 6.40
CA ARG A 124 1.72 7.65 4.96
C ARG A 124 2.97 6.81 4.73
N THR A 125 2.91 5.93 3.73
CA THR A 125 4.01 5.02 3.38
C THR A 125 5.02 5.61 2.40
N GLY A 126 4.65 6.66 1.64
CA GLY A 126 5.48 7.20 0.56
C GLY A 126 5.53 6.34 -0.71
N HIS A 127 4.87 5.18 -0.73
CA HIS A 127 4.91 4.24 -1.85
C HIS A 127 3.99 4.64 -3.00
N CYS A 128 2.75 4.99 -2.69
CA CYS A 128 1.73 5.40 -3.67
C CYS A 128 0.69 6.34 -3.06
N PRO A 129 -0.21 6.94 -3.87
CA PRO A 129 -1.25 7.82 -3.36
C PRO A 129 -2.14 7.10 -2.35
N GLY A 130 -2.37 7.73 -1.20
CA GLY A 130 -3.23 7.19 -0.15
C GLY A 130 -2.66 6.00 0.62
N GLY A 131 -1.43 5.55 0.31
CA GLY A 131 -0.79 4.43 1.00
C GLY A 131 -0.54 4.72 2.49
N LEU A 132 -0.96 3.79 3.36
CA LEU A 132 -0.85 3.91 4.81
C LEU A 132 -0.15 2.70 5.43
N TRP A 133 0.71 2.95 6.41
CA TRP A 133 1.15 1.94 7.36
C TRP A 133 0.24 1.94 8.58
N PHE A 134 0.13 0.80 9.28
CA PHE A 134 -0.74 0.62 10.43
C PHE A 134 0.01 0.08 11.65
N TYR A 135 -0.28 0.67 12.80
CA TYR A 135 0.06 0.15 14.12
C TYR A 135 -1.25 -0.09 14.86
N ILE A 136 -1.60 -1.35 15.03
CA ILE A 136 -2.88 -1.81 15.56
C ILE A 136 -2.67 -2.33 16.97
N GLU A 137 -3.28 -1.67 17.94
CA GLU A 137 -3.15 -1.95 19.36
C GLU A 137 -4.51 -2.26 19.98
N ASP A 138 -4.57 -3.29 20.81
CA ASP A 138 -5.67 -3.64 21.68
C ASP A 138 -5.16 -4.17 23.03
N GLU A 139 -6.04 -4.74 23.88
CA GLU A 139 -5.66 -5.32 25.17
C GLU A 139 -4.62 -6.46 25.08
N LYS A 140 -4.51 -7.13 23.94
CA LYS A 140 -3.55 -8.21 23.68
C LYS A 140 -2.18 -7.73 23.22
N GLY A 141 -2.01 -6.41 23.04
CA GLY A 141 -0.78 -5.76 22.60
C GLY A 141 -0.88 -5.18 21.20
N ALA A 142 0.26 -4.92 20.57
CA ALA A 142 0.34 -4.20 19.31
C ALA A 142 0.99 -5.02 18.19
N VAL A 143 0.50 -4.82 16.96
CA VAL A 143 1.05 -5.36 15.72
C VAL A 143 1.28 -4.22 14.75
N PHE A 144 2.41 -4.24 14.05
CA PHE A 144 2.77 -3.26 13.04
C PHE A 144 2.68 -3.85 11.63
N PHE A 145 2.17 -3.07 10.67
CA PHE A 145 2.12 -3.38 9.24
C PHE A 145 2.67 -2.21 8.45
N SER A 146 3.75 -2.39 7.73
CA SER A 146 4.33 -1.34 6.90
C SER A 146 3.50 -1.03 5.65
N GLY A 147 2.74 -2.00 5.13
CA GLY A 147 2.38 -1.99 3.72
C GLY A 147 3.66 -1.93 2.88
N ASP A 148 3.53 -1.56 1.61
CA ASP A 148 4.69 -1.20 0.79
C ASP A 148 5.20 0.17 1.24
N TYR A 149 6.48 0.26 1.64
CA TYR A 149 6.99 1.39 2.39
C TYR A 149 8.28 1.99 1.80
N GLN A 150 8.29 3.32 1.63
CA GLN A 150 9.42 4.04 1.08
C GLN A 150 9.58 5.41 1.72
N GLU A 151 10.64 5.65 2.51
CA GLU A 151 10.91 6.96 3.13
C GLU A 151 11.51 7.98 2.14
N ASP A 152 12.42 7.55 1.27
CA ASP A 152 13.11 8.41 0.29
C ASP A 152 12.33 8.46 -1.03
N THR A 153 11.31 9.31 -1.08
CA THR A 153 10.38 9.48 -2.20
C THR A 153 10.38 10.93 -2.71
N LEU A 154 10.10 11.12 -4.00
CA LEU A 154 9.93 12.43 -4.65
C LEU A 154 8.46 12.81 -4.82
N ALA A 155 7.58 11.81 -4.98
CA ALA A 155 6.19 12.03 -5.38
C ALA A 155 5.22 12.07 -4.20
N TYR A 156 5.44 11.24 -3.18
CA TYR A 156 4.46 11.04 -2.12
C TYR A 156 5.06 11.28 -0.75
N ALA A 157 4.30 11.93 0.12
CA ALA A 157 4.75 12.13 1.48
C ALA A 157 4.85 10.80 2.25
N CYS A 158 5.90 10.66 3.05
CA CYS A 158 6.07 9.56 3.99
C CYS A 158 6.08 10.09 5.41
N ASP A 159 5.40 9.41 6.32
CA ASP A 159 5.47 9.66 7.76
C ASP A 159 6.35 8.56 8.37
N PRO A 160 7.61 8.86 8.69
CA PRO A 160 8.55 7.85 9.14
C PRO A 160 8.10 7.16 10.42
N VAL A 161 8.14 5.83 10.41
CA VAL A 161 7.81 5.02 11.58
C VAL A 161 8.90 5.17 12.64
N ARG A 162 8.56 5.77 13.77
CA ARG A 162 9.49 5.98 14.88
C ARG A 162 8.80 5.68 16.21
N GLY A 163 9.54 5.04 17.13
CA GLY A 163 9.08 4.82 18.50
C GLY A 163 7.96 3.79 18.68
N CYS A 164 7.51 3.11 17.63
CA CYS A 164 6.52 2.06 17.73
C CYS A 164 7.15 0.78 18.31
N ARG A 165 6.55 0.25 19.40
CA ARG A 165 6.97 -1.02 20.01
C ARG A 165 5.86 -2.04 19.82
N ALA A 166 5.94 -2.82 18.76
CA ALA A 166 5.01 -3.90 18.48
C ALA A 166 5.55 -5.23 19.03
N GLN A 167 4.64 -6.14 19.38
CA GLN A 167 5.00 -7.53 19.75
C GLN A 167 5.56 -8.26 18.52
N PHE A 168 5.01 -7.97 17.34
CA PHE A 168 5.61 -8.33 16.08
C PHE A 168 5.13 -7.41 14.95
N GLY A 169 5.82 -7.48 13.81
CA GLY A 169 5.49 -6.64 12.65
C GLY A 169 5.61 -7.40 11.34
N VAL A 170 4.78 -7.00 10.40
CA VAL A 170 4.87 -7.36 8.99
C VAL A 170 5.49 -6.17 8.29
N VAL A 171 6.64 -6.37 7.67
CA VAL A 171 7.40 -5.29 7.02
C VAL A 171 7.71 -5.64 5.57
N ASP A 172 7.62 -4.63 4.71
CA ASP A 172 8.08 -4.73 3.33
C ASP A 172 9.58 -5.01 3.30
N CYS A 173 9.95 -6.11 2.64
CA CYS A 173 11.33 -6.49 2.41
C CYS A 173 11.60 -6.85 0.93
N ALA A 174 10.79 -6.32 0.01
CA ALA A 174 10.94 -6.57 -1.44
C ALA A 174 12.33 -6.21 -1.97
N HIS A 175 13.00 -5.25 -1.34
CA HIS A 175 14.32 -4.76 -1.75
C HIS A 175 15.44 -5.06 -0.74
N VAL A 176 15.28 -6.07 0.11
CA VAL A 176 16.24 -6.44 1.17
C VAL A 176 17.68 -6.70 0.65
N ASN A 177 17.83 -7.14 -0.59
CA ASN A 177 19.12 -7.38 -1.23
C ASN A 177 19.70 -6.14 -1.99
N THR A 178 19.00 -5.00 -1.94
CA THR A 178 19.43 -3.78 -2.61
C THR A 178 20.06 -2.83 -1.60
N PHE A 179 21.39 -2.74 -1.61
CA PHE A 179 22.13 -1.88 -0.67
C PHE A 179 22.29 -0.43 -1.17
N ALA A 180 21.98 -0.16 -2.44
CA ALA A 180 22.05 1.18 -2.99
C ALA A 180 20.91 2.07 -2.43
N ARG A 181 21.25 3.28 -2.02
CA ARG A 181 20.27 4.27 -1.59
C ARG A 181 19.43 4.75 -2.78
N ALA A 182 18.17 5.10 -2.54
CA ALA A 182 17.27 5.58 -3.60
C ALA A 182 17.86 6.77 -4.37
N LYS A 183 18.56 7.69 -3.69
CA LYS A 183 19.28 8.81 -4.31
C LYS A 183 20.36 8.31 -5.32
N GLU A 184 21.09 7.29 -4.97
CA GLU A 184 22.14 6.73 -5.85
C GLU A 184 21.53 6.06 -7.09
N LEU A 185 20.41 5.34 -6.89
CA LEU A 185 19.67 4.73 -7.99
C LEU A 185 19.09 5.80 -8.94
N ARG A 186 18.53 6.88 -8.39
CA ARG A 186 18.04 8.03 -9.18
C ARG A 186 19.16 8.65 -10.03
N GLU A 187 20.35 8.86 -9.46
CA GLU A 187 21.50 9.37 -10.22
C GLU A 187 21.95 8.39 -11.32
N GLN A 188 21.97 7.09 -11.05
CA GLN A 188 22.28 6.10 -12.08
C GLN A 188 21.27 6.13 -13.23
N ILE A 189 19.97 6.18 -12.93
CA ILE A 189 18.91 6.29 -13.94
C ILE A 189 19.09 7.56 -14.76
N LYS A 190 19.30 8.70 -14.12
CA LYS A 190 19.54 9.99 -14.77
C LYS A 190 20.73 9.94 -15.72
N ASN A 191 21.87 9.41 -15.28
CA ASN A 191 23.07 9.30 -16.09
C ASN A 191 22.87 8.39 -17.31
N ARG A 192 22.18 7.26 -17.17
CA ARG A 192 21.86 6.36 -18.30
C ARG A 192 20.93 7.05 -19.30
N ILE A 193 19.91 7.75 -18.83
CA ILE A 193 19.00 8.52 -19.69
C ILE A 193 19.78 9.62 -20.44
N ALA A 194 20.61 10.40 -19.75
CA ALA A 194 21.43 11.45 -20.36
C ALA A 194 22.31 10.90 -21.48
N ALA A 195 22.97 9.77 -21.27
CA ALA A 195 23.83 9.12 -22.28
C ALA A 195 23.01 8.71 -23.52
N HIS A 196 21.82 8.16 -23.36
CA HIS A 196 20.99 7.81 -24.51
C HIS A 196 20.45 9.03 -25.26
N LEU A 197 20.06 10.08 -24.54
CA LEU A 197 19.62 11.35 -25.16
C LEU A 197 20.76 12.04 -25.93
N SER A 198 21.97 12.04 -25.39
CA SER A 198 23.16 12.58 -26.07
C SER A 198 23.52 11.80 -27.33
N ALA A 199 23.19 10.52 -27.37
CA ALA A 199 23.34 9.67 -28.56
C ALA A 199 22.16 9.81 -29.56
N GLY A 200 21.26 10.80 -29.36
CA GLY A 200 20.11 11.06 -30.24
C GLY A 200 19.00 10.02 -30.17
N LYS A 201 18.99 9.18 -29.15
CA LYS A 201 17.98 8.11 -29.01
C LYS A 201 16.67 8.64 -28.40
N LYS A 202 15.55 8.04 -28.81
CA LYS A 202 14.27 8.13 -28.13
C LYS A 202 14.20 7.05 -27.06
N ILE A 203 13.57 7.35 -25.92
CA ILE A 203 13.47 6.44 -24.79
C ILE A 203 11.99 6.15 -24.56
N ILE A 204 11.65 4.87 -24.43
CA ILE A 204 10.32 4.39 -24.01
C ILE A 204 10.52 3.69 -22.67
N MET A 205 9.72 4.06 -21.68
CA MET A 205 9.78 3.52 -20.32
C MET A 205 8.40 3.00 -19.95
N PRO A 206 8.17 1.67 -19.93
CA PRO A 206 6.96 1.11 -19.32
C PRO A 206 7.08 1.26 -17.81
N LEU A 207 6.11 1.96 -17.20
CA LEU A 207 6.09 2.26 -15.78
C LEU A 207 4.73 1.94 -15.19
N PRO A 208 4.63 1.50 -13.93
CA PRO A 208 3.34 1.36 -13.26
C PRO A 208 2.67 2.73 -13.09
N HIS A 209 1.34 2.75 -13.12
CA HIS A 209 0.55 3.99 -13.07
C HIS A 209 0.69 4.71 -11.74
N TYR A 210 0.54 4.00 -10.63
CA TYR A 210 0.68 4.56 -9.28
C TYR A 210 2.07 4.26 -8.72
N GLY A 211 2.59 5.13 -7.85
CA GLY A 211 3.91 4.97 -7.24
C GLY A 211 5.05 5.35 -8.18
N ARG A 212 5.83 4.37 -8.65
CA ARG A 212 7.10 4.59 -9.40
C ARG A 212 6.96 5.40 -10.67
N GLY A 213 5.82 5.37 -11.35
CA GLY A 213 5.60 6.16 -12.56
C GLY A 213 5.71 7.66 -12.27
N MET A 214 5.08 8.12 -11.19
CA MET A 214 5.16 9.51 -10.75
C MET A 214 6.57 9.91 -10.30
N GLU A 215 7.24 9.04 -9.55
CA GLU A 215 8.65 9.25 -9.12
C GLU A 215 9.56 9.51 -10.33
N ILE A 216 9.45 8.69 -11.36
CA ILE A 216 10.26 8.82 -12.58
C ILE A 216 9.87 10.07 -13.37
N LEU A 217 8.58 10.39 -13.47
CA LEU A 217 8.12 11.60 -14.15
C LEU A 217 8.70 12.87 -13.50
N ILE A 218 8.67 12.97 -12.18
CA ILE A 218 9.25 14.09 -11.43
C ILE A 218 10.75 14.15 -11.69
N LEU A 219 11.46 13.03 -11.53
CA LEU A 219 12.89 12.95 -11.78
C LEU A 219 13.28 13.43 -13.20
N LEU A 220 12.49 13.04 -14.22
CA LEU A 220 12.73 13.42 -15.61
C LEU A 220 12.47 14.92 -15.84
N LYS A 221 11.39 15.45 -15.27
CA LYS A 221 11.06 16.89 -15.41
C LYS A 221 12.11 17.78 -14.76
N GLU A 222 12.61 17.39 -13.58
CA GLU A 222 13.64 18.14 -12.88
C GLU A 222 15.03 18.03 -13.57
N SER A 223 15.36 16.82 -14.07
CA SER A 223 16.70 16.56 -14.63
C SER A 223 16.83 16.98 -16.09
N PHE A 224 15.74 17.04 -16.85
CA PHE A 224 15.73 17.32 -18.28
C PHE A 224 14.58 18.30 -18.66
N PRO A 225 14.56 19.54 -18.10
CA PRO A 225 13.44 20.47 -18.24
C PRO A 225 13.14 20.85 -19.70
N ASP A 226 14.15 20.87 -20.56
CA ASP A 226 14.02 21.22 -22.00
C ASP A 226 13.58 20.05 -22.88
N ARG A 227 13.40 18.86 -22.31
CA ARG A 227 12.98 17.66 -23.06
C ARG A 227 11.48 17.48 -23.02
N ARG A 228 10.92 17.15 -24.19
CA ARG A 228 9.49 16.80 -24.27
C ARG A 228 9.29 15.38 -23.76
N ILE A 229 8.43 15.26 -22.74
CA ILE A 229 7.98 14.00 -22.16
C ILE A 229 6.55 13.78 -22.62
N ALA A 230 6.26 12.62 -23.19
CA ALA A 230 4.91 12.17 -23.52
C ALA A 230 4.53 11.05 -22.55
N VAL A 231 3.31 11.07 -22.05
CA VAL A 231 2.70 10.02 -21.25
C VAL A 231 1.48 9.48 -21.98
N ASP A 232 1.11 8.23 -21.74
CA ASP A 232 -0.12 7.68 -22.31
C ASP A 232 -1.37 8.28 -21.64
N THR A 233 -2.51 8.09 -22.29
CA THR A 233 -3.77 8.70 -21.84
C THR A 233 -4.32 8.10 -20.54
N VAL A 234 -3.97 6.86 -20.22
CA VAL A 234 -4.40 6.20 -18.98
C VAL A 234 -3.61 6.79 -17.83
N PHE A 235 -2.29 6.87 -17.97
CA PHE A 235 -1.42 7.50 -16.98
C PHE A 235 -1.83 8.96 -16.70
N LEU A 236 -2.19 9.72 -17.75
CA LEU A 236 -2.66 11.10 -17.59
C LEU A 236 -3.96 11.18 -16.78
N LYS A 237 -4.93 10.30 -17.04
CA LYS A 237 -6.19 10.26 -16.26
C LYS A 237 -5.95 9.91 -14.80
N ASP A 238 -5.05 8.97 -14.52
CA ASP A 238 -4.69 8.61 -13.16
C ASP A 238 -4.04 9.77 -12.42
N MET A 239 -3.16 10.52 -13.09
CA MET A 239 -2.58 11.76 -12.54
C MET A 239 -3.66 12.81 -12.22
N GLU A 240 -4.61 13.01 -13.12
CA GLU A 240 -5.73 13.95 -12.90
C GLU A 240 -6.61 13.54 -11.72
N GLN A 241 -6.78 12.24 -11.48
CA GLN A 241 -7.51 11.71 -10.32
C GLN A 241 -6.76 11.96 -9.00
N ILE A 242 -5.43 11.80 -9.00
CA ILE A 242 -4.58 11.99 -7.81
C ILE A 242 -4.48 13.47 -7.42
N LEU A 243 -4.56 14.38 -8.39
CA LEU A 243 -4.39 15.84 -8.18
C LEU A 243 -5.70 16.56 -7.80
N LYS A 244 -6.84 15.87 -7.80
CA LYS A 244 -8.15 16.40 -7.35
C LYS A 244 -8.31 16.28 -5.85
#